data_39252da909a359d3a94d003044cfa904
#
_entry.id   39252da909a359d3a94d003044cfa904
#
_cell.length_a   1.000
_cell.length_b   1.000
_cell.length_c   1.000
_cell.angle_alpha   90.00
_cell.angle_beta   90.00
_cell.angle_gamma   90.00
#
_symmetry.space_group_name_H-M   'P 1'
#
loop_
_entity.id
_entity.type
_entity.pdbx_description
1 polymer ?
#
loop_
_entity_poly.entity_id
_entity_poly.type
_entity_poly.pdbx_seq_one_letter_code
_entity_poly.pdbx_strand_id
1 'polypeptide(L)'
;TRIVRNKRSKIIVYEAIEPILNPDEKNVYDFLKKSMERRIDVDREKSDDIENEMKIRNIMRKFLSEAGKDLDLPSFERIFYYLSNYFLGYGKIQVMMEDPQLEDVSCDGTNIPIFVFHRDYKNTMTNIQFDNEEDLNKFVVGLAQRSGKSISVANPILDATLPDGSRLNATYGKEITTRGSSFTIRKFKEDPLTI
;
A
#
# COMPACT_ATOMS: atom_id res chain seq x y z
N THR A 1 -6.23 -13.57 -2.31
CA THR A 1 -6.70 -13.42 -0.90
C THR A 1 -7.43 -14.67 -0.43
N ARG A 2 -7.45 -14.91 0.85
CA ARG A 2 -8.28 -15.96 1.44
C ARG A 2 -8.74 -15.57 2.85
N ILE A 3 -9.91 -16.08 3.25
CA ILE A 3 -10.37 -15.99 4.62
C ILE A 3 -9.97 -17.28 5.36
N VAL A 4 -9.23 -17.10 6.46
CA VAL A 4 -8.74 -18.20 7.28
C VAL A 4 -9.37 -18.12 8.66
N ARG A 5 -9.98 -19.22 9.11
CA ARG A 5 -10.47 -19.33 10.49
C ARG A 5 -9.41 -20.04 11.33
N ASN A 6 -8.85 -19.37 12.30
CA ASN A 6 -7.96 -20.01 13.27
C ASN A 6 -8.74 -21.04 14.10
N LYS A 7 -8.34 -22.31 14.01
CA LYS A 7 -9.06 -23.42 14.67
C LYS A 7 -9.07 -23.31 16.19
N ARG A 8 -8.03 -22.67 16.80
CA ARG A 8 -7.91 -22.54 18.26
C ARG A 8 -8.62 -21.30 18.81
N SER A 9 -8.41 -20.14 18.21
CA SER A 9 -8.98 -18.86 18.68
C SER A 9 -10.36 -18.54 18.12
N LYS A 10 -10.83 -19.29 17.11
CA LYS A 10 -12.03 -18.99 16.30
C LYS A 10 -12.01 -17.63 15.59
N ILE A 11 -10.90 -16.91 15.66
CA ILE A 11 -10.73 -15.62 15.00
C ILE A 11 -10.66 -15.84 13.48
N ILE A 12 -11.39 -15.00 12.77
CA ILE A 12 -11.33 -14.93 11.31
C ILE A 12 -10.22 -13.96 10.94
N VAL A 13 -9.36 -14.36 10.02
CA VAL A 13 -8.26 -13.53 9.50
C VAL A 13 -8.40 -13.44 7.99
N TYR A 14 -8.34 -12.23 7.49
CA TYR A 14 -8.17 -11.96 6.07
C TYR A 14 -6.68 -12.06 5.72
N GLU A 15 -6.34 -13.04 4.91
CA GLU A 15 -4.97 -13.28 4.51
C GLU A 15 -4.72 -12.75 3.09
N ALA A 16 -3.99 -11.65 3.01
CA ALA A 16 -3.43 -11.16 1.76
C ALA A 16 -2.29 -12.09 1.33
N ILE A 17 -2.41 -12.66 0.14
CA ILE A 17 -1.41 -13.56 -0.44
C ILE A 17 -0.68 -12.78 -1.52
N GLU A 18 0.59 -12.51 -1.29
CA GLU A 18 1.46 -11.78 -2.20
C GLU A 18 2.70 -12.64 -2.56
N PRO A 19 3.39 -12.36 -3.66
CA PRO A 19 4.63 -13.03 -3.98
C PRO A 19 5.65 -12.92 -2.85
N ILE A 20 6.32 -14.00 -2.48
CA ILE A 20 7.33 -13.98 -1.42
C ILE A 20 8.68 -13.63 -2.05
N LEU A 21 9.30 -12.56 -1.55
CA LEU A 21 10.69 -12.21 -1.88
C LEU A 21 11.64 -13.02 -0.99
N ASN A 22 12.63 -13.65 -1.61
CA ASN A 22 13.75 -14.23 -0.86
C ASN A 22 14.67 -13.09 -0.35
N PRO A 23 15.64 -13.38 0.55
CA PRO A 23 16.51 -12.34 1.13
C PRO A 23 17.29 -11.53 0.09
N ASP A 24 17.77 -12.17 -0.99
CA ASP A 24 18.51 -11.49 -2.05
C ASP A 24 17.60 -10.58 -2.88
N GLU A 25 16.41 -11.05 -3.24
CA GLU A 25 15.39 -10.25 -3.91
C GLU A 25 14.96 -9.05 -3.05
N LYS A 26 14.83 -9.25 -1.75
CA LYS A 26 14.50 -8.16 -0.82
C LYS A 26 15.60 -7.08 -0.80
N ASN A 27 16.87 -7.49 -0.76
CA ASN A 27 18.00 -6.55 -0.84
C ASN A 27 17.99 -5.77 -2.16
N VAL A 28 17.69 -6.44 -3.27
CA VAL A 28 17.57 -5.78 -4.59
C VAL A 28 16.37 -4.84 -4.64
N TYR A 29 15.23 -5.27 -4.11
CA TYR A 29 14.03 -4.42 -3.99
C TYR A 29 14.33 -3.15 -3.19
N ASP A 30 14.94 -3.25 -2.00
CA ASP A 30 15.27 -2.11 -1.15
C ASP A 30 16.25 -1.14 -1.83
N PHE A 31 17.25 -1.68 -2.53
CA PHE A 31 18.19 -0.90 -3.34
C PHE A 31 17.46 -0.15 -4.46
N LEU A 32 16.65 -0.83 -5.25
CA LEU A 32 15.90 -0.23 -6.36
C LEU A 32 14.90 0.81 -5.86
N LYS A 33 14.12 0.50 -4.83
CA LYS A 33 13.17 1.43 -4.22
C LYS A 33 13.84 2.73 -3.83
N LYS A 34 14.94 2.66 -3.07
CA LYS A 34 15.69 3.85 -2.61
C LYS A 34 16.32 4.65 -3.77
N SER A 35 16.79 3.96 -4.80
CA SER A 35 17.40 4.58 -5.98
C SER A 35 16.37 5.28 -6.85
N MET A 36 15.19 4.67 -6.97
CA MET A 36 14.08 5.16 -7.78
C MET A 36 13.34 6.32 -7.11
N GLU A 37 13.14 6.30 -5.78
CA GLU A 37 12.51 7.40 -5.01
C GLU A 37 13.15 8.78 -5.30
N ARG A 38 14.44 8.81 -5.63
CA ARG A 38 15.18 10.04 -5.92
C ARG A 38 15.04 10.53 -7.36
N ARG A 39 14.56 9.72 -8.27
CA ARG A 39 14.60 9.99 -9.73
C ARG A 39 13.24 9.85 -10.43
N ILE A 40 12.26 9.26 -9.76
CA ILE A 40 10.92 9.08 -10.36
C ILE A 40 10.06 10.28 -9.97
N ASP A 41 9.79 11.11 -10.97
CA ASP A 41 8.65 12.02 -10.97
C ASP A 41 7.54 11.32 -11.76
N VAL A 42 6.63 10.66 -11.04
CA VAL A 42 5.47 10.00 -11.68
C VAL A 42 4.38 11.04 -11.79
N ASP A 43 4.22 11.62 -12.97
CA ASP A 43 3.08 12.48 -13.30
C ASP A 43 1.84 11.60 -13.49
N ARG A 44 1.16 11.30 -12.36
CA ARG A 44 0.03 10.37 -12.29
C ARG A 44 -1.22 10.90 -12.97
N GLU A 45 -1.29 12.22 -13.20
CA GLU A 45 -2.47 12.85 -13.77
C GLU A 45 -2.51 12.78 -15.30
N LYS A 46 -1.36 12.52 -15.94
CA LYS A 46 -1.21 12.67 -17.41
C LYS A 46 -0.88 11.39 -18.17
N SER A 47 -0.57 10.29 -17.49
CA SER A 47 -0.11 9.06 -18.17
C SER A 47 -1.06 7.90 -17.90
N ASP A 48 -1.32 7.09 -18.92
CA ASP A 48 -2.02 5.81 -18.82
C ASP A 48 -1.25 4.84 -17.90
N ASP A 49 -1.97 3.99 -17.15
CA ASP A 49 -1.38 3.00 -16.23
C ASP A 49 -0.35 2.12 -16.92
N ILE A 50 -0.61 1.71 -18.16
CA ILE A 50 0.31 0.90 -18.97
C ILE A 50 1.63 1.66 -19.23
N GLU A 51 1.54 2.94 -19.57
CA GLU A 51 2.73 3.77 -19.80
C GLU A 51 3.57 3.94 -18.53
N ASN A 52 2.90 4.12 -17.40
CA ASN A 52 3.57 4.24 -16.10
C ASN A 52 4.25 2.93 -15.68
N GLU A 53 3.61 1.77 -15.86
CA GLU A 53 4.24 0.47 -15.63
C GLU A 53 5.46 0.27 -16.52
N MET A 54 5.39 0.60 -17.80
CA MET A 54 6.52 0.52 -18.73
C MET A 54 7.67 1.44 -18.29
N LYS A 55 7.38 2.64 -17.82
CA LYS A 55 8.39 3.55 -17.26
C LYS A 55 9.10 2.91 -16.08
N ILE A 56 8.37 2.35 -15.12
CA ILE A 56 8.96 1.66 -13.95
C ILE A 56 9.82 0.49 -14.39
N ARG A 57 9.36 -0.38 -15.30
CA ARG A 57 10.14 -1.50 -15.84
C ARG A 57 11.46 -1.04 -16.48
N ASN A 58 11.41 0.01 -17.28
CA ASN A 58 12.60 0.53 -17.96
C ASN A 58 13.60 1.15 -16.99
N ILE A 59 13.12 1.89 -16.00
CA ILE A 59 13.95 2.47 -14.94
C ILE A 59 14.59 1.35 -14.11
N MET A 60 13.82 0.34 -13.73
CA MET A 60 14.32 -0.84 -13.01
C MET A 60 15.44 -1.54 -13.77
N ARG A 61 15.25 -1.84 -15.07
CA ARG A 61 16.29 -2.44 -15.91
C ARG A 61 17.56 -1.58 -15.98
N LYS A 62 17.39 -0.27 -16.11
CA LYS A 62 18.52 0.66 -16.15
C LYS A 62 19.34 0.60 -14.86
N PHE A 63 18.69 0.67 -13.69
CA PHE A 63 19.39 0.60 -12.40
C PHE A 63 20.06 -0.74 -12.16
N LEU A 64 19.43 -1.85 -12.56
CA LEU A 64 20.03 -3.19 -12.47
C LEU A 64 21.29 -3.26 -13.34
N SER A 65 21.22 -2.77 -14.57
CA SER A 65 22.38 -2.73 -15.49
C SER A 65 23.52 -1.86 -14.94
N GLU A 66 23.20 -0.64 -14.44
CA GLU A 66 24.19 0.27 -13.82
C GLU A 66 24.85 -0.34 -12.57
N ALA A 67 24.12 -1.17 -11.82
CA ALA A 67 24.61 -1.87 -10.64
C ALA A 67 25.31 -3.20 -10.94
N GLY A 68 25.39 -3.61 -12.21
CA GLY A 68 25.94 -4.91 -12.60
C GLY A 68 25.17 -6.11 -12.02
N LYS A 69 23.86 -5.93 -11.76
CA LYS A 69 22.99 -6.98 -11.21
C LYS A 69 22.15 -7.58 -12.32
N ASP A 70 22.20 -8.91 -12.41
CA ASP A 70 21.33 -9.68 -13.31
C ASP A 70 20.28 -10.44 -12.48
N LEU A 71 19.06 -10.48 -12.97
CA LEU A 71 17.94 -11.16 -12.34
C LEU A 71 17.29 -12.10 -13.36
N ASP A 72 16.93 -13.29 -12.92
CA ASP A 72 16.05 -14.14 -13.70
C ASP A 72 14.65 -13.50 -13.82
N LEU A 73 13.90 -13.91 -14.84
CA LEU A 73 12.59 -13.34 -15.12
C LEU A 73 11.62 -13.47 -13.93
N PRO A 74 11.52 -14.63 -13.23
CA PRO A 74 10.65 -14.73 -12.05
C PRO A 74 11.01 -13.76 -10.92
N SER A 75 12.29 -13.58 -10.61
CA SER A 75 12.75 -12.63 -9.58
C SER A 75 12.48 -11.18 -10.00
N PHE A 76 12.72 -10.88 -11.29
CA PHE A 76 12.40 -9.56 -11.84
C PHE A 76 10.92 -9.23 -11.68
N GLU A 77 9.99 -10.15 -12.04
CA GLU A 77 8.55 -9.91 -11.94
C GLU A 77 8.07 -9.81 -10.49
N ARG A 78 8.63 -10.59 -9.55
CA ARG A 78 8.30 -10.44 -8.12
C ARG A 78 8.71 -9.08 -7.57
N ILE A 79 9.92 -8.62 -7.89
CA ILE A 79 10.40 -7.30 -7.45
C ILE A 79 9.60 -6.19 -8.14
N PHE A 80 9.32 -6.34 -9.44
CA PHE A 80 8.51 -5.38 -10.18
C PHE A 80 7.10 -5.23 -9.59
N TYR A 81 6.45 -6.31 -9.19
CA TYR A 81 5.15 -6.28 -8.50
C TYR A 81 5.16 -5.33 -7.30
N TYR A 82 6.16 -5.45 -6.43
CA TYR A 82 6.27 -4.59 -5.24
C TYR A 82 6.63 -3.14 -5.59
N LEU A 83 7.49 -2.92 -6.58
CA LEU A 83 7.85 -1.57 -7.02
C LEU A 83 6.65 -0.87 -7.70
N SER A 84 5.93 -1.56 -8.56
CA SER A 84 4.72 -1.05 -9.20
C SER A 84 3.68 -0.67 -8.15
N ASN A 85 3.37 -1.55 -7.21
CA ASN A 85 2.44 -1.27 -6.12
C ASN A 85 2.89 -0.09 -5.25
N TYR A 86 4.19 0.06 -5.02
CA TYR A 86 4.74 1.15 -4.23
C TYR A 86 4.62 2.51 -4.95
N PHE A 87 5.00 2.57 -6.23
CA PHE A 87 5.03 3.82 -6.98
C PHE A 87 3.68 4.19 -7.61
N LEU A 88 2.93 3.25 -8.12
CA LEU A 88 1.66 3.48 -8.81
C LEU A 88 0.43 3.14 -7.96
N GLY A 89 0.47 2.02 -7.26
CA GLY A 89 -0.62 1.49 -6.45
C GLY A 89 -0.62 1.99 -4.99
N TYR A 90 -1.29 1.25 -4.14
CA TYR A 90 -1.45 1.52 -2.71
C TYR A 90 -0.45 0.74 -1.83
N GLY A 91 0.70 0.34 -2.38
CA GLY A 91 1.77 -0.34 -1.64
C GLY A 91 1.28 -1.56 -0.85
N LYS A 92 1.56 -1.60 0.45
CA LYS A 92 1.18 -2.71 1.35
C LYS A 92 -0.32 -3.03 1.39
N ILE A 93 -1.18 -2.11 1.04
CA ILE A 93 -2.64 -2.33 1.06
C ILE A 93 -3.24 -2.55 -0.33
N GLN A 94 -2.40 -2.69 -1.38
CA GLN A 94 -2.87 -2.86 -2.76
C GLN A 94 -3.90 -3.99 -2.89
N VAL A 95 -3.58 -5.16 -2.38
CA VAL A 95 -4.47 -6.34 -2.42
C VAL A 95 -5.83 -6.08 -1.78
N MET A 96 -5.86 -5.27 -0.71
CA MET A 96 -7.10 -4.89 -0.03
C MET A 96 -7.89 -3.85 -0.83
N MET A 97 -7.19 -2.92 -1.48
CA MET A 97 -7.84 -1.91 -2.32
C MET A 97 -8.47 -2.53 -3.57
N GLU A 98 -7.88 -3.59 -4.11
CA GLU A 98 -8.41 -4.32 -5.27
C GLU A 98 -9.53 -5.30 -4.94
N ASP A 99 -9.66 -5.76 -3.68
CA ASP A 99 -10.66 -6.76 -3.30
C ASP A 99 -12.07 -6.14 -3.21
N PRO A 100 -13.01 -6.49 -4.12
CA PRO A 100 -14.36 -5.91 -4.11
C PRO A 100 -15.22 -6.33 -2.93
N GLN A 101 -14.79 -7.34 -2.14
CA GLN A 101 -15.49 -7.77 -0.94
C GLN A 101 -15.21 -6.88 0.28
N LEU A 102 -14.18 -6.02 0.19
CA LEU A 102 -13.82 -5.11 1.27
C LEU A 102 -14.45 -3.73 1.06
N GLU A 103 -14.97 -3.18 2.15
CA GLU A 103 -15.61 -1.85 2.19
C GLU A 103 -14.73 -0.80 2.86
N ASP A 104 -14.06 -1.16 3.97
CA ASP A 104 -13.16 -0.28 4.68
C ASP A 104 -11.81 -0.97 4.92
N VAL A 105 -10.73 -0.17 4.94
CA VAL A 105 -9.37 -0.58 5.32
C VAL A 105 -8.87 0.40 6.37
N SER A 106 -8.48 -0.08 7.55
CA SER A 106 -8.03 0.77 8.65
C SER A 106 -6.74 0.28 9.30
N CYS A 107 -5.88 1.24 9.63
CA CYS A 107 -4.62 1.05 10.35
C CYS A 107 -4.59 1.98 11.57
N ASP A 108 -4.48 1.41 12.76
CA ASP A 108 -4.53 2.13 14.03
C ASP A 108 -3.13 2.35 14.65
N GLY A 109 -2.08 2.22 13.85
CA GLY A 109 -0.69 2.43 14.28
C GLY A 109 0.26 1.31 13.91
N THR A 110 1.50 1.39 14.40
CA THR A 110 2.54 0.40 14.15
C THR A 110 2.40 -0.83 15.03
N ASN A 111 2.87 -1.98 14.54
CA ASN A 111 2.78 -3.29 15.20
C ASN A 111 1.34 -3.70 15.54
N ILE A 112 0.38 -3.13 14.85
CA ILE A 112 -1.04 -3.48 14.92
C ILE A 112 -1.43 -3.97 13.53
N PRO A 113 -2.05 -5.16 13.41
CA PRO A 113 -2.58 -5.61 12.14
C PRO A 113 -3.55 -4.58 11.53
N ILE A 114 -3.51 -4.43 10.22
CA ILE A 114 -4.52 -3.69 9.49
C ILE A 114 -5.84 -4.44 9.62
N PHE A 115 -6.92 -3.71 9.83
CA PHE A 115 -8.27 -4.24 9.86
C PHE A 115 -9.00 -3.89 8.57
N VAL A 116 -9.86 -4.79 8.14
CA VAL A 116 -10.74 -4.60 6.99
C VAL A 116 -12.18 -4.86 7.38
N PHE A 117 -13.10 -4.13 6.77
CA PHE A 117 -14.51 -4.45 6.86
C PHE A 117 -14.91 -5.26 5.62
N HIS A 118 -15.14 -6.56 5.83
CA HIS A 118 -15.55 -7.48 4.79
C HIS A 118 -17.07 -7.61 4.75
N ARG A 119 -17.68 -7.68 3.57
CA ARG A 119 -19.14 -7.74 3.41
C ARG A 119 -19.78 -8.86 4.24
N ASP A 120 -19.19 -10.05 4.20
CA ASP A 120 -19.75 -11.23 4.88
C ASP A 120 -19.20 -11.40 6.30
N TYR A 121 -17.91 -11.12 6.50
CA TYR A 121 -17.20 -11.41 7.76
C TYR A 121 -17.06 -10.20 8.69
N LYS A 122 -17.55 -9.02 8.25
CA LYS A 122 -17.51 -7.76 9.00
C LYS A 122 -16.08 -7.36 9.37
N ASN A 123 -15.87 -6.88 10.58
CA ASN A 123 -14.55 -6.43 11.04
C ASN A 123 -13.59 -7.61 11.15
N THR A 124 -12.57 -7.64 10.32
CA THR A 124 -11.65 -8.77 10.18
C THR A 124 -10.21 -8.27 10.22
N MET A 125 -9.39 -8.92 11.05
CA MET A 125 -7.96 -8.67 11.14
C MET A 125 -7.25 -9.24 9.92
N THR A 126 -6.22 -8.54 9.43
CA THR A 126 -5.38 -9.03 8.32
C THR A 126 -4.04 -9.58 8.82
N ASN A 127 -3.27 -10.20 7.92
CA ASN A 127 -1.88 -10.59 8.15
C ASN A 127 -0.88 -9.46 7.80
N ILE A 128 -1.35 -8.26 7.48
CA ILE A 128 -0.52 -7.11 7.10
C ILE A 128 -0.47 -6.11 8.25
N GLN A 129 0.73 -5.59 8.51
CA GLN A 129 0.98 -4.51 9.48
C GLN A 129 2.14 -3.63 9.04
N PHE A 130 2.27 -2.48 9.67
CA PHE A 130 3.47 -1.64 9.62
C PHE A 130 4.32 -1.91 10.86
N ASP A 131 5.57 -2.33 10.64
CA ASP A 131 6.48 -2.75 11.71
C ASP A 131 7.22 -1.57 12.36
N ASN A 132 7.27 -0.43 11.67
CA ASN A 132 7.94 0.78 12.17
C ASN A 132 7.18 2.05 11.80
N GLU A 133 7.42 3.09 12.59
CA GLU A 133 6.74 4.38 12.50
C GLU A 133 7.12 5.15 11.23
N GLU A 134 8.38 5.04 10.81
CA GLU A 134 8.87 5.76 9.63
C GLU A 134 8.14 5.29 8.36
N ASP A 135 7.97 3.98 8.19
CA ASP A 135 7.25 3.43 7.03
C ASP A 135 5.77 3.81 7.03
N LEU A 136 5.12 3.78 8.22
CA LEU A 136 3.73 4.20 8.33
C LEU A 136 3.57 5.70 8.05
N ASN A 137 4.46 6.53 8.57
CA ASN A 137 4.46 7.98 8.33
C ASN A 137 4.64 8.29 6.84
N LYS A 138 5.61 7.65 6.17
CA LYS A 138 5.83 7.78 4.72
C LYS A 138 4.59 7.35 3.94
N PHE A 139 3.95 6.26 4.36
CA PHE A 139 2.76 5.75 3.72
C PHE A 139 1.59 6.75 3.83
N VAL A 140 1.33 7.30 5.03
CA VAL A 140 0.27 8.30 5.25
C VAL A 140 0.55 9.58 4.47
N VAL A 141 1.80 10.06 4.42
CA VAL A 141 2.19 11.20 3.58
C VAL A 141 1.93 10.90 2.10
N GLY A 142 2.28 9.69 1.65
CA GLY A 142 2.02 9.25 0.27
C GLY A 142 0.52 9.23 -0.07
N LEU A 143 -0.35 8.79 0.85
CA LEU A 143 -1.80 8.84 0.67
C LEU A 143 -2.32 10.29 0.57
N ALA A 144 -1.79 11.19 1.41
CA ALA A 144 -2.13 12.60 1.36
C ALA A 144 -1.76 13.23 -0.01
N GLN A 145 -0.54 12.99 -0.47
CA GLN A 145 -0.07 13.46 -1.77
C GLN A 145 -0.91 12.94 -2.93
N ARG A 146 -1.36 11.67 -2.86
CA ARG A 146 -2.26 11.08 -3.89
C ARG A 146 -3.62 11.76 -3.95
N SER A 147 -4.09 12.30 -2.83
CA SER A 147 -5.35 13.06 -2.77
C SER A 147 -5.16 14.55 -3.13
N GLY A 148 -3.96 14.94 -3.61
CA GLY A 148 -3.64 16.34 -3.88
C GLY A 148 -3.50 17.21 -2.63
N LYS A 149 -3.37 16.59 -1.44
CA LYS A 149 -3.25 17.30 -0.16
C LYS A 149 -1.92 17.00 0.53
N SER A 150 -1.65 17.70 1.64
CA SER A 150 -0.49 17.47 2.49
C SER A 150 -0.92 17.20 3.93
N ILE A 151 -0.12 16.41 4.63
CA ILE A 151 -0.25 16.14 6.06
C ILE A 151 1.12 16.31 6.72
N SER A 152 1.17 16.86 7.92
CA SER A 152 2.41 17.14 8.64
C SER A 152 2.15 17.28 10.13
N VAL A 153 3.21 17.43 10.94
CA VAL A 153 3.08 17.73 12.38
C VAL A 153 2.27 18.99 12.65
N ALA A 154 2.37 20.01 11.78
CA ALA A 154 1.60 21.26 11.93
C ALA A 154 0.12 21.10 11.54
N ASN A 155 -0.18 20.19 10.60
CA ASN A 155 -1.54 19.87 10.17
C ASN A 155 -1.69 18.34 10.17
N PRO A 156 -1.90 17.74 11.35
CA PRO A 156 -1.79 16.29 11.52
C PRO A 156 -3.07 15.51 11.21
N ILE A 157 -4.15 16.18 10.80
CA ILE A 157 -5.44 15.55 10.47
C ILE A 157 -5.75 15.79 9.00
N LEU A 158 -6.14 14.74 8.29
CA LEU A 158 -6.50 14.77 6.88
C LEU A 158 -7.86 14.10 6.66
N ASP A 159 -8.75 14.79 5.97
CA ASP A 159 -9.94 14.23 5.32
C ASP A 159 -9.84 14.55 3.82
N ALA A 160 -9.87 13.49 2.99
CA ALA A 160 -9.61 13.63 1.57
C ALA A 160 -10.38 12.56 0.76
N THR A 161 -10.40 12.75 -0.56
CA THR A 161 -10.86 11.76 -1.52
C THR A 161 -9.67 11.30 -2.36
N LEU A 162 -9.47 10.00 -2.47
CA LEU A 162 -8.44 9.39 -3.30
C LEU A 162 -8.86 9.41 -4.77
N PRO A 163 -7.92 9.24 -5.73
CA PRO A 163 -8.23 9.28 -7.16
C PRO A 163 -9.29 8.26 -7.61
N ASP A 164 -9.39 7.12 -6.93
CA ASP A 164 -10.40 6.09 -7.17
C ASP A 164 -11.79 6.40 -6.57
N GLY A 165 -11.98 7.61 -6.02
CA GLY A 165 -13.20 8.03 -5.35
C GLY A 165 -13.34 7.59 -3.90
N SER A 166 -12.44 6.79 -3.37
CA SER A 166 -12.44 6.33 -1.98
C SER A 166 -12.21 7.49 -1.00
N ARG A 167 -12.87 7.45 0.16
CA ARG A 167 -12.69 8.46 1.21
C ARG A 167 -11.55 8.06 2.15
N LEU A 168 -10.62 8.99 2.36
CA LEU A 168 -9.47 8.84 3.25
C LEU A 168 -9.62 9.75 4.46
N ASN A 169 -9.54 9.18 5.67
CA ASN A 169 -9.27 9.90 6.90
C ASN A 169 -7.92 9.43 7.44
N ALA A 170 -7.03 10.36 7.76
CA ALA A 170 -5.71 10.01 8.28
C ALA A 170 -5.25 10.97 9.38
N THR A 171 -4.40 10.46 10.28
CA THR A 171 -3.68 11.26 11.26
C THR A 171 -2.18 11.03 11.13
N TYR A 172 -1.40 12.05 11.45
CA TYR A 172 0.06 12.01 11.31
C TYR A 172 0.75 12.16 12.66
N GLY A 173 1.67 11.25 12.95
CA GLY A 173 2.53 11.30 14.14
C GLY A 173 1.80 10.97 15.44
N LYS A 174 2.54 11.13 16.54
CA LYS A 174 2.04 10.83 17.90
C LYS A 174 1.32 12.00 18.58
N GLU A 175 1.25 13.14 17.93
CA GLU A 175 0.61 14.34 18.47
C GLU A 175 -0.91 14.17 18.66
N ILE A 176 -1.53 13.37 17.79
CA ILE A 176 -2.98 13.11 17.82
C ILE A 176 -3.29 11.73 18.40
N THR A 177 -2.50 10.71 18.03
CA THR A 177 -2.72 9.33 18.46
C THR A 177 -1.46 8.77 19.11
N THR A 178 -1.59 8.20 20.30
CA THR A 178 -0.46 7.67 21.08
C THR A 178 0.30 6.53 20.37
N ARG A 179 -0.29 5.93 19.35
CA ARG A 179 0.26 4.79 18.59
C ARG A 179 0.91 5.17 17.26
N GLY A 180 1.10 6.47 17.01
CA GLY A 180 1.65 7.00 15.77
C GLY A 180 0.58 7.36 14.74
N SER A 181 0.98 7.48 13.48
CA SER A 181 0.04 7.76 12.39
C SER A 181 -1.03 6.68 12.26
N SER A 182 -2.20 7.07 11.78
CA SER A 182 -3.29 6.15 11.48
C SER A 182 -4.01 6.55 10.18
N PHE A 183 -4.74 5.61 9.58
CA PHE A 183 -5.60 5.92 8.45
C PHE A 183 -6.81 4.99 8.39
N THR A 184 -7.88 5.51 7.81
CA THR A 184 -9.06 4.72 7.42
C THR A 184 -9.44 5.11 5.99
N ILE A 185 -9.57 4.12 5.13
CA ILE A 185 -10.03 4.29 3.75
C ILE A 185 -11.38 3.59 3.63
N ARG A 186 -12.43 4.36 3.30
CA ARG A 186 -13.72 3.83 2.86
C ARG A 186 -13.72 3.73 1.36
N LYS A 187 -13.71 2.52 0.84
CA LYS A 187 -13.63 2.25 -0.59
C LYS A 187 -14.87 2.76 -1.32
N PHE A 188 -14.64 3.36 -2.47
CA PHE A 188 -15.72 3.73 -3.37
C PHE A 188 -16.36 2.47 -3.97
N LYS A 189 -17.69 2.44 -4.06
CA LYS A 189 -18.46 1.38 -4.72
C LYS A 189 -19.05 1.94 -6.00
N GLU A 190 -18.75 1.32 -7.12
CA GLU A 190 -19.35 1.66 -8.41
C GLU A 190 -20.85 1.30 -8.47
N ASP A 191 -21.28 0.26 -7.73
CA ASP A 191 -22.70 -0.10 -7.57
C ASP A 191 -23.18 0.29 -6.17
N PRO A 192 -23.82 1.45 -5.98
CA PRO A 192 -24.58 1.70 -4.77
C PRO A 192 -25.72 0.68 -4.70
N LEU A 193 -25.90 0.07 -3.53
CA LEU A 193 -27.02 -0.83 -3.24
C LEU A 193 -28.32 -0.22 -3.80
N THR A 194 -28.77 -0.70 -4.94
CA THR A 194 -30.15 -0.48 -5.39
C THR A 194 -31.07 -1.15 -4.40
N ILE A 195 -31.88 -0.34 -3.72
CA ILE A 195 -32.97 -0.75 -2.83
C ILE A 195 -34.04 -1.44 -3.68
#